data_ad30c7dbe5bffd4b5f40d238f93db78a
#
_entry.id   ad30c7dbe5bffd4b5f40d238f93db78a
#
_cell.length_a   1.000
_cell.length_b   1.000
_cell.length_c   1.000
_cell.angle_alpha   90.00
_cell.angle_beta   90.00
_cell.angle_gamma   90.00
#
_symmetry.space_group_name_H-M   'P 1'
#
loop_
_entity.id
_entity.type
_entity.pdbx_description
1 polymer ?
#
loop_
_entity_poly.entity_id
_entity_poly.type
_entity_poly.pdbx_seq_one_letter_code
_entity_poly.pdbx_strand_id
1 'polypeptide(L)'
;DVYKRQVLLLLVLVPLLVSQILGTYLISPAVNQFSPELPFLSYPKPQLEEKAAKKLRLYKQELEFDAFLKGVEPLDDAELRNKLTEKATELKHDADEESLKAIKNVFADLAGLIAFAVVCLMSRDELRVLRGFVDEAVYGLSDSAKAFAIILFTDIFVGYHSPEGWSVLLDGVADHFGLPSSQSFVNLFIATFPVVLATIFKSWI
;
A
#
# COMPACT_ATOMS: atom_id res chain seq x y z
N ASP A 1 31.99 -2.08 13.96
CA ASP A 1 30.77 -1.22 13.98
C ASP A 1 30.48 -0.52 12.64
N VAL A 2 31.48 -0.05 11.91
CA VAL A 2 31.32 0.62 10.62
C VAL A 2 30.75 -0.35 9.57
N TYR A 3 31.28 -1.55 9.47
CA TYR A 3 30.79 -2.57 8.53
C TYR A 3 29.34 -2.99 8.78
N LYS A 4 28.91 -3.11 10.04
CA LYS A 4 27.52 -3.46 10.38
C LYS A 4 26.54 -2.39 9.92
N ARG A 5 26.88 -1.11 10.11
CA ARG A 5 26.09 0.02 9.63
C ARG A 5 26.05 0.09 8.12
N GLN A 6 27.18 -0.19 7.46
CA GLN A 6 27.26 -0.21 5.99
C GLN A 6 26.38 -1.30 5.39
N VAL A 7 26.36 -2.51 5.95
CA VAL A 7 25.49 -3.60 5.46
C VAL A 7 24.02 -3.28 5.65
N LEU A 8 23.62 -2.73 6.81
CA LEU A 8 22.25 -2.29 7.03
C LEU A 8 21.83 -1.21 6.02
N LEU A 9 22.72 -0.25 5.76
CA LEU A 9 22.45 0.78 4.75
C LEU A 9 22.31 0.19 3.35
N LEU A 10 23.18 -0.74 2.96
CA LEU A 10 23.13 -1.41 1.66
C LEU A 10 21.83 -2.24 1.52
N LEU A 11 21.43 -2.98 2.56
CA LEU A 11 20.22 -3.79 2.56
C LEU A 11 18.94 -2.96 2.36
N VAL A 12 18.95 -1.70 2.81
CA VAL A 12 17.80 -0.81 2.68
C VAL A 12 17.90 0.06 1.44
N LEU A 13 19.05 0.73 1.24
CA LEU A 13 19.20 1.73 0.19
C LEU A 13 19.27 1.11 -1.21
N VAL A 14 19.98 -0.02 -1.37
CA VAL A 14 20.14 -0.61 -2.71
C VAL A 14 18.81 -1.08 -3.28
N PRO A 15 17.96 -1.87 -2.59
CA PRO A 15 16.65 -2.24 -3.11
C PRO A 15 15.74 -1.05 -3.43
N LEU A 16 15.73 -0.04 -2.55
CA LEU A 16 14.94 1.17 -2.76
C LEU A 16 15.40 1.96 -3.98
N LEU A 17 16.71 2.15 -4.13
CA LEU A 17 17.26 2.86 -5.29
C LEU A 17 17.02 2.09 -6.59
N VAL A 18 17.20 0.77 -6.57
CA VAL A 18 16.94 -0.08 -7.74
C VAL A 18 15.47 -0.04 -8.12
N SER A 19 14.55 -0.19 -7.17
CA SER A 19 13.11 -0.08 -7.38
C SER A 19 12.74 1.28 -7.99
N GLN A 20 13.25 2.37 -7.45
CA GLN A 20 12.99 3.74 -7.91
C GLN A 20 13.56 3.99 -9.33
N ILE A 21 14.83 3.63 -9.55
CA ILE A 21 15.52 3.87 -10.82
C ILE A 21 14.89 3.01 -11.92
N LEU A 22 14.76 1.70 -11.70
CA LEU A 22 14.15 0.81 -12.67
C LEU A 22 12.67 1.13 -12.87
N GLY A 23 11.94 1.49 -11.81
CA GLY A 23 10.56 1.92 -11.87
C GLY A 23 10.37 3.12 -12.79
N THR A 24 11.20 4.13 -12.64
CA THR A 24 11.09 5.40 -13.38
C THR A 24 11.63 5.30 -14.80
N TYR A 25 12.82 4.75 -14.99
CA TYR A 25 13.53 4.83 -16.27
C TYR A 25 13.33 3.62 -17.18
N LEU A 26 12.95 2.46 -16.66
CA LEU A 26 12.76 1.25 -17.46
C LEU A 26 11.31 0.78 -17.46
N ILE A 27 10.71 0.59 -16.27
CA ILE A 27 9.38 0.00 -16.14
C ILE A 27 8.29 0.95 -16.61
N SER A 28 8.35 2.22 -16.20
CA SER A 28 7.34 3.22 -16.62
C SER A 28 7.27 3.40 -18.12
N PRO A 29 8.37 3.63 -18.87
CA PRO A 29 8.31 3.75 -20.32
C PRO A 29 7.88 2.42 -20.99
N ALA A 30 8.37 1.27 -20.49
CA ALA A 30 8.00 -0.02 -21.03
C ALA A 30 6.49 -0.28 -20.86
N VAL A 31 5.94 -0.09 -19.66
CA VAL A 31 4.50 -0.29 -19.40
C VAL A 31 3.67 0.69 -20.27
N ASN A 32 4.07 1.94 -20.41
CA ASN A 32 3.36 2.91 -21.25
C ASN A 32 3.39 2.53 -22.73
N GLN A 33 4.49 1.97 -23.21
CA GLN A 33 4.63 1.54 -24.61
C GLN A 33 3.82 0.29 -24.92
N PHE A 34 3.81 -0.69 -24.03
CA PHE A 34 3.14 -1.97 -24.22
C PHE A 34 1.69 -1.99 -23.75
N SER A 35 1.24 -1.02 -22.97
CA SER A 35 -0.14 -0.99 -22.45
C SER A 35 -1.21 -1.00 -23.55
N PRO A 36 -1.05 -0.33 -24.72
CA PRO A 36 -2.02 -0.42 -25.81
C PRO A 36 -2.09 -1.80 -26.46
N GLU A 37 -0.98 -2.54 -26.48
CA GLU A 37 -0.88 -3.86 -27.12
C GLU A 37 -1.34 -5.00 -26.21
N LEU A 38 -1.34 -4.76 -24.90
CA LEU A 38 -1.69 -5.76 -23.88
C LEU A 38 -2.95 -5.30 -23.11
N PRO A 39 -4.15 -5.65 -23.58
CA PRO A 39 -5.40 -5.20 -23.00
C PRO A 39 -5.54 -5.47 -21.51
N PHE A 40 -4.90 -6.55 -21.01
CA PHE A 40 -4.93 -6.89 -19.59
C PHE A 40 -4.14 -5.90 -18.71
N LEU A 41 -3.22 -5.11 -19.29
CA LEU A 41 -2.51 -4.03 -18.60
C LEU A 41 -3.32 -2.73 -18.57
N SER A 42 -4.20 -2.52 -19.55
CA SER A 42 -5.04 -1.33 -19.68
C SER A 42 -6.43 -1.49 -19.08
N TYR A 43 -6.80 -2.68 -18.65
CA TYR A 43 -8.16 -2.91 -18.13
C TYR A 43 -8.25 -2.34 -16.71
N PRO A 44 -9.15 -1.38 -16.46
CA PRO A 44 -9.45 -0.99 -15.10
C PRO A 44 -9.92 -2.21 -14.37
N LYS A 45 -9.31 -2.49 -13.21
CA LYS A 45 -9.74 -3.60 -12.37
C LYS A 45 -11.21 -3.36 -12.00
N PRO A 46 -12.07 -4.38 -11.95
CA PRO A 46 -13.50 -4.22 -11.65
C PRO A 46 -13.77 -3.34 -10.43
N GLN A 47 -12.83 -3.32 -9.50
CA GLN A 47 -12.90 -2.51 -8.28
C GLN A 47 -12.69 -1.01 -8.53
N LEU A 48 -11.83 -0.64 -9.48
CA LEU A 48 -11.65 0.76 -9.86
C LEU A 48 -12.87 1.29 -10.61
N GLU A 49 -13.50 0.45 -11.42
CA GLU A 49 -14.79 0.77 -12.06
C GLU A 49 -15.91 0.97 -11.02
N GLU A 50 -15.97 0.10 -10.00
CA GLU A 50 -16.92 0.25 -8.90
C GLU A 50 -16.69 1.54 -8.11
N LYS A 51 -15.39 1.85 -7.79
CA LYS A 51 -14.97 3.09 -7.13
C LYS A 51 -15.34 4.32 -7.98
N ALA A 52 -15.12 4.27 -9.28
CA ALA A 52 -15.52 5.32 -10.23
C ALA A 52 -17.03 5.48 -10.30
N ALA A 53 -17.79 4.38 -10.38
CA ALA A 53 -19.25 4.41 -10.39
C ALA A 53 -19.82 4.99 -9.08
N LYS A 54 -19.22 4.66 -7.94
CA LYS A 54 -19.60 5.24 -6.64
C LYS A 54 -19.33 6.74 -6.60
N LYS A 55 -18.15 7.19 -7.05
CA LYS A 55 -17.81 8.62 -7.14
C LYS A 55 -18.81 9.37 -8.05
N LEU A 56 -19.17 8.77 -9.18
CA LEU A 56 -20.14 9.37 -10.11
C LEU A 56 -21.55 9.51 -9.49
N ARG A 57 -21.99 8.52 -8.72
CA ARG A 57 -23.26 8.61 -7.98
C ARG A 57 -23.24 9.72 -6.93
N LEU A 58 -22.14 9.82 -6.18
CA LEU A 58 -21.96 10.88 -5.19
C LEU A 58 -21.95 12.27 -5.84
N TYR A 59 -21.28 12.43 -6.96
CA TYR A 59 -21.28 13.68 -7.74
C TYR A 59 -22.68 14.07 -8.22
N LYS A 60 -23.48 13.10 -8.67
CA LYS A 60 -24.87 13.34 -9.03
C LYS A 60 -25.69 13.83 -7.82
N GLN A 61 -25.55 13.17 -6.66
CA GLN A 61 -26.22 13.57 -5.43
C GLN A 61 -25.78 14.96 -4.94
N GLU A 62 -24.52 15.30 -5.10
CA GLU A 62 -23.97 16.61 -4.76
C GLU A 62 -24.58 17.71 -5.63
N LEU A 63 -24.70 17.48 -6.95
CA LEU A 63 -25.35 18.43 -7.86
C LEU A 63 -26.84 18.65 -7.50
N GLU A 64 -27.56 17.59 -7.17
CA GLU A 64 -28.97 17.66 -6.76
C GLU A 64 -29.12 18.40 -5.42
N PHE A 65 -28.24 18.12 -4.45
CA PHE A 65 -28.23 18.76 -3.14
C PHE A 65 -27.86 20.25 -3.21
N ASP A 66 -26.87 20.60 -4.04
CA ASP A 66 -26.46 21.99 -4.27
C ASP A 66 -27.59 22.83 -4.91
N ALA A 67 -28.31 22.26 -5.87
CA ALA A 67 -29.47 22.91 -6.47
C ALA A 67 -30.56 23.16 -5.41
N PHE A 68 -30.82 22.18 -4.56
CA PHE A 68 -31.77 22.30 -3.45
C PHE A 68 -31.37 23.41 -2.44
N LEU A 69 -30.09 23.44 -2.03
CA LEU A 69 -29.60 24.45 -1.09
C LEU A 69 -29.66 25.89 -1.65
N LYS A 70 -29.41 26.05 -2.95
CA LYS A 70 -29.44 27.37 -3.62
C LYS A 70 -30.85 27.80 -4.00
N GLY A 71 -31.86 26.94 -3.80
CA GLY A 71 -33.28 27.22 -4.19
C GLY A 71 -33.41 27.44 -5.71
N VAL A 72 -32.53 26.82 -6.50
CA VAL A 72 -32.56 26.88 -7.98
C VAL A 72 -33.27 25.65 -8.50
N GLU A 73 -33.98 25.75 -9.62
CA GLU A 73 -34.54 24.59 -10.29
C GLU A 73 -33.46 23.53 -10.57
N PRO A 74 -33.76 22.24 -10.43
CA PRO A 74 -32.85 21.17 -10.81
C PRO A 74 -32.36 21.37 -12.25
N LEU A 75 -31.09 21.00 -12.47
CA LEU A 75 -30.50 21.04 -13.83
C LEU A 75 -31.39 20.32 -14.84
N ASP A 76 -31.53 20.89 -16.01
CA ASP A 76 -32.22 20.21 -17.11
C ASP A 76 -31.54 18.86 -17.41
N ASP A 77 -32.35 17.87 -17.81
CA ASP A 77 -31.89 16.51 -18.09
C ASP A 77 -30.71 16.46 -19.08
N ALA A 78 -30.68 17.37 -20.04
CA ALA A 78 -29.58 17.47 -21.02
C ALA A 78 -28.29 18.00 -20.38
N GLU A 79 -28.39 19.03 -19.55
CA GLU A 79 -27.23 19.61 -18.85
C GLU A 79 -26.69 18.64 -17.79
N LEU A 80 -27.56 17.97 -17.06
CA LEU A 80 -27.18 16.94 -16.09
C LEU A 80 -26.43 15.79 -16.78
N ARG A 81 -26.92 15.30 -17.92
CA ARG A 81 -26.26 14.26 -18.70
C ARG A 81 -24.88 14.69 -19.18
N ASN A 82 -24.74 15.91 -19.66
CA ASN A 82 -23.46 16.44 -20.12
C ASN A 82 -22.43 16.47 -18.99
N LYS A 83 -22.80 17.01 -17.81
CA LYS A 83 -21.92 17.05 -16.63
C LYS A 83 -21.55 15.65 -16.13
N LEU A 84 -22.53 14.72 -16.13
CA LEU A 84 -22.26 13.33 -15.73
C LEU A 84 -21.36 12.61 -16.75
N THR A 85 -21.51 12.86 -18.03
CA THR A 85 -20.67 12.25 -19.07
C THR A 85 -19.24 12.77 -18.99
N GLU A 86 -19.07 14.09 -18.81
CA GLU A 86 -17.76 14.70 -18.59
C GLU A 86 -17.08 14.09 -17.36
N LYS A 87 -17.79 14.04 -16.22
CA LYS A 87 -17.26 13.47 -14.99
C LYS A 87 -16.99 11.96 -15.09
N ALA A 88 -17.82 11.22 -15.82
CA ALA A 88 -17.58 9.80 -16.06
C ALA A 88 -16.32 9.56 -16.89
N THR A 89 -16.05 10.42 -17.89
CA THR A 89 -14.85 10.33 -18.72
C THR A 89 -13.58 10.64 -17.90
N GLU A 90 -13.63 11.68 -17.06
CA GLU A 90 -12.56 12.00 -16.10
C GLU A 90 -12.28 10.83 -15.16
N LEU A 91 -13.33 10.31 -14.50
CA LEU A 91 -13.19 9.20 -13.56
C LEU A 91 -12.68 7.90 -14.20
N LYS A 92 -13.04 7.67 -15.48
CA LYS A 92 -12.51 6.55 -16.24
C LYS A 92 -11.01 6.72 -16.51
N HIS A 93 -10.61 7.92 -16.94
CA HIS A 93 -9.20 8.25 -17.17
C HIS A 93 -8.37 8.07 -15.88
N ASP A 94 -8.87 8.59 -14.75
CA ASP A 94 -8.24 8.42 -13.43
C ASP A 94 -8.10 6.95 -13.05
N ALA A 95 -9.13 6.14 -13.30
CA ALA A 95 -9.09 4.70 -13.01
C ALA A 95 -8.06 3.96 -13.89
N ASP A 96 -7.95 4.33 -15.16
CA ASP A 96 -6.95 3.78 -16.08
C ASP A 96 -5.53 4.16 -15.62
N GLU A 97 -5.29 5.40 -15.23
CA GLU A 97 -4.00 5.85 -14.69
C GLU A 97 -3.66 5.15 -13.36
N GLU A 98 -4.62 5.03 -12.45
CA GLU A 98 -4.44 4.35 -11.17
C GLU A 98 -4.10 2.87 -11.38
N SER A 99 -4.73 2.21 -12.36
CA SER A 99 -4.43 0.83 -12.74
C SER A 99 -3.01 0.67 -13.29
N LEU A 100 -2.61 1.53 -14.23
CA LEU A 100 -1.25 1.53 -14.79
C LEU A 100 -0.19 1.80 -13.71
N LYS A 101 -0.47 2.73 -12.80
CA LYS A 101 0.41 3.04 -11.68
C LYS A 101 0.61 1.82 -10.77
N ALA A 102 -0.48 1.12 -10.43
CA ALA A 102 -0.39 -0.08 -9.60
C ALA A 102 0.45 -1.18 -10.26
N ILE A 103 0.31 -1.39 -11.58
CA ILE A 103 1.12 -2.34 -12.33
C ILE A 103 2.60 -1.95 -12.30
N LYS A 104 2.91 -0.67 -12.52
CA LYS A 104 4.29 -0.16 -12.45
C LYS A 104 4.89 -0.38 -11.06
N ASN A 105 4.12 -0.13 -10.00
CA ASN A 105 4.55 -0.36 -8.62
C ASN A 105 4.90 -1.83 -8.39
N VAL A 106 4.04 -2.77 -8.80
CA VAL A 106 4.30 -4.21 -8.65
C VAL A 106 5.60 -4.63 -9.33
N PHE A 107 5.85 -4.17 -10.56
CA PHE A 107 7.11 -4.49 -11.25
C PHE A 107 8.31 -3.82 -10.61
N ALA A 108 8.19 -2.59 -10.12
CA ALA A 108 9.25 -1.88 -9.41
C ALA A 108 9.58 -2.57 -8.07
N ASP A 109 8.57 -3.01 -7.34
CA ASP A 109 8.74 -3.75 -6.08
C ASP A 109 9.40 -5.12 -6.32
N LEU A 110 9.01 -5.81 -7.39
CA LEU A 110 9.64 -7.07 -7.78
C LEU A 110 11.13 -6.86 -8.10
N ALA A 111 11.48 -5.80 -8.83
CA ALA A 111 12.86 -5.45 -9.10
C ALA A 111 13.63 -5.12 -7.81
N GLY A 112 13.02 -4.38 -6.89
CA GLY A 112 13.57 -4.10 -5.56
C GLY A 112 13.78 -5.37 -4.74
N LEU A 113 12.83 -6.31 -4.78
CA LEU A 113 12.93 -7.59 -4.08
C LEU A 113 14.07 -8.46 -4.65
N ILE A 114 14.22 -8.49 -5.97
CA ILE A 114 15.35 -9.18 -6.62
C ILE A 114 16.67 -8.55 -6.20
N ALA A 115 16.77 -7.22 -6.22
CA ALA A 115 17.97 -6.51 -5.76
C ALA A 115 18.29 -6.81 -4.28
N PHE A 116 17.26 -6.83 -3.42
CA PHE A 116 17.40 -7.22 -2.01
C PHE A 116 17.95 -8.65 -1.87
N ALA A 117 17.39 -9.61 -2.62
CA ALA A 117 17.86 -10.98 -2.61
C ALA A 117 19.32 -11.09 -3.07
N VAL A 118 19.70 -10.35 -4.11
CA VAL A 118 21.09 -10.31 -4.60
C VAL A 118 22.03 -9.73 -3.53
N VAL A 119 21.67 -8.63 -2.89
CA VAL A 119 22.48 -8.06 -1.80
C VAL A 119 22.61 -9.06 -0.65
N CYS A 120 21.53 -9.75 -0.25
CA CYS A 120 21.58 -10.78 0.79
C CYS A 120 22.51 -11.94 0.41
N LEU A 121 22.49 -12.36 -0.86
CA LEU A 121 23.34 -13.44 -1.34
C LEU A 121 24.82 -13.04 -1.41
N MET A 122 25.08 -11.79 -1.76
CA MET A 122 26.46 -11.26 -1.84
C MET A 122 27.04 -10.95 -0.47
N SER A 123 26.19 -10.53 0.48
CA SER A 123 26.60 -10.10 1.83
C SER A 123 26.34 -11.15 2.91
N ARG A 124 26.50 -12.43 2.57
CA ARG A 124 26.17 -13.55 3.50
C ARG A 124 27.02 -13.53 4.78
N ASP A 125 28.29 -13.20 4.66
CA ASP A 125 29.20 -13.20 5.81
C ASP A 125 28.92 -12.01 6.74
N GLU A 126 28.61 -10.86 6.16
CA GLU A 126 28.21 -9.66 6.89
C GLU A 126 26.85 -9.87 7.58
N LEU A 127 25.90 -10.54 6.92
CA LEU A 127 24.62 -10.90 7.51
C LEU A 127 24.78 -11.85 8.70
N ARG A 128 25.75 -12.78 8.63
CA ARG A 128 26.07 -13.67 9.75
C ARG A 128 26.58 -12.88 10.95
N VAL A 129 27.44 -11.88 10.70
CA VAL A 129 27.94 -10.97 11.74
C VAL A 129 26.81 -10.12 12.32
N LEU A 130 25.90 -9.63 11.46
CA LEU A 130 24.74 -8.86 11.91
C LEU A 130 23.81 -9.70 12.79
N ARG A 131 23.54 -10.96 12.37
CA ARG A 131 22.77 -11.91 13.17
C ARG A 131 23.43 -12.14 14.54
N GLY A 132 24.73 -12.40 14.58
CA GLY A 132 25.46 -12.54 15.83
C GLY A 132 25.34 -11.33 16.77
N PHE A 133 25.34 -10.13 16.21
CA PHE A 133 25.11 -8.90 16.97
C PHE A 133 23.68 -8.80 17.51
N VAL A 134 22.67 -9.16 16.72
CA VAL A 134 21.27 -9.18 17.19
C VAL A 134 21.11 -10.22 18.29
N ASP A 135 21.66 -11.41 18.08
CA ASP A 135 21.64 -12.48 19.09
C ASP A 135 22.29 -12.01 20.40
N GLU A 136 23.48 -11.40 20.34
CA GLU A 136 24.19 -10.84 21.50
C GLU A 136 23.37 -9.74 22.20
N ALA A 137 22.75 -8.84 21.43
CA ALA A 137 21.92 -7.78 21.97
C ALA A 137 20.69 -8.36 22.69
N VAL A 138 20.01 -9.36 22.09
CA VAL A 138 18.83 -10.00 22.68
C VAL A 138 19.20 -10.84 23.90
N TYR A 139 20.28 -11.63 23.83
CA TYR A 139 20.73 -12.44 24.96
C TYR A 139 21.31 -11.59 26.10
N GLY A 140 21.90 -10.44 25.80
CA GLY A 140 22.40 -9.49 26.79
C GLY A 140 21.32 -8.76 27.59
N LEU A 141 20.06 -8.79 27.12
CA LEU A 141 18.94 -8.24 27.87
C LEU A 141 18.59 -9.14 29.05
N SER A 142 18.32 -8.53 30.22
CA SER A 142 17.76 -9.27 31.35
C SER A 142 16.37 -9.84 30.99
N ASP A 143 15.97 -10.93 31.63
CA ASP A 143 14.68 -11.55 31.39
C ASP A 143 13.52 -10.57 31.63
N SER A 144 13.66 -9.70 32.63
CA SER A 144 12.71 -8.62 32.89
C SER A 144 12.65 -7.61 31.74
N ALA A 145 13.79 -7.26 31.13
CA ALA A 145 13.84 -6.34 29.98
C ALA A 145 13.23 -6.99 28.72
N LYS A 146 13.46 -8.28 28.50
CA LYS A 146 12.80 -9.06 27.43
C LYS A 146 11.30 -9.08 27.60
N ALA A 147 10.82 -9.43 28.80
CA ALA A 147 9.39 -9.46 29.12
C ALA A 147 8.76 -8.06 28.94
N PHE A 148 9.42 -7.00 29.41
CA PHE A 148 8.96 -5.64 29.23
C PHE A 148 8.89 -5.25 27.75
N ALA A 149 9.91 -5.57 26.94
CA ALA A 149 9.93 -5.27 25.52
C ALA A 149 8.78 -5.99 24.77
N ILE A 150 8.50 -7.25 25.14
CA ILE A 150 7.40 -8.03 24.54
C ILE A 150 6.04 -7.46 24.94
N ILE A 151 5.86 -7.09 26.22
CA ILE A 151 4.64 -6.45 26.70
C ILE A 151 4.44 -5.11 25.99
N LEU A 152 5.47 -4.28 25.95
CA LEU A 152 5.41 -2.98 25.27
C LEU A 152 5.08 -3.13 23.77
N PHE A 153 5.71 -4.09 23.10
CA PHE A 153 5.45 -4.37 21.68
C PHE A 153 3.99 -4.85 21.48
N THR A 154 3.53 -5.77 22.31
CA THR A 154 2.13 -6.23 22.25
C THR A 154 1.14 -5.12 22.58
N ASP A 155 1.43 -4.26 23.56
CA ASP A 155 0.56 -3.14 23.89
C ASP A 155 0.50 -2.09 22.78
N ILE A 156 1.62 -1.83 22.11
CA ILE A 156 1.66 -0.92 20.94
C ILE A 156 0.84 -1.51 19.78
N PHE A 157 1.00 -2.80 19.47
CA PHE A 157 0.32 -3.43 18.34
C PHE A 157 -1.13 -3.83 18.62
N VAL A 158 -1.45 -4.15 19.89
CA VAL A 158 -2.79 -4.61 20.32
C VAL A 158 -3.58 -3.49 20.99
N GLY A 159 -2.92 -2.61 21.75
CA GLY A 159 -3.56 -1.53 22.49
C GLY A 159 -3.83 -0.27 21.64
N TYR A 160 -3.05 -0.02 20.60
CA TYR A 160 -3.28 1.05 19.64
C TYR A 160 -4.28 0.60 18.55
N HIS A 161 -5.45 0.18 19.00
CA HIS A 161 -6.57 -0.12 18.10
C HIS A 161 -7.27 1.18 17.68
N SER A 162 -6.55 2.08 17.00
CA SER A 162 -7.26 3.07 16.20
C SER A 162 -7.65 2.37 14.89
N PRO A 163 -8.93 2.03 14.69
CA PRO A 163 -9.41 1.49 13.42
C PRO A 163 -9.02 2.40 12.25
N GLU A 164 -8.96 3.72 12.53
CA GLU A 164 -8.56 4.72 11.56
C GLU A 164 -7.07 4.57 11.15
N GLY A 165 -6.16 4.32 12.10
CA GLY A 165 -4.74 4.13 11.81
C GLY A 165 -4.48 2.91 10.94
N TRP A 166 -5.14 1.80 11.24
CA TRP A 166 -5.07 0.58 10.44
C TRP A 166 -5.73 0.73 9.07
N SER A 167 -6.87 1.45 8.99
CA SER A 167 -7.53 1.69 7.70
C SER A 167 -6.64 2.51 6.77
N VAL A 168 -6.02 3.58 7.25
CA VAL A 168 -5.08 4.40 6.45
C VAL A 168 -3.90 3.57 5.94
N LEU A 169 -3.33 2.70 6.78
CA LEU A 169 -2.21 1.84 6.39
C LEU A 169 -2.64 0.80 5.36
N LEU A 170 -3.77 0.12 5.59
CA LEU A 170 -4.29 -0.90 4.68
C LEU A 170 -4.77 -0.30 3.36
N ASP A 171 -5.41 0.88 3.39
CA ASP A 171 -5.81 1.62 2.20
C ASP A 171 -4.58 2.03 1.39
N GLY A 172 -3.52 2.52 2.05
CA GLY A 172 -2.26 2.85 1.39
C GLY A 172 -1.60 1.65 0.70
N VAL A 173 -1.61 0.48 1.34
CA VAL A 173 -1.13 -0.78 0.74
C VAL A 173 -2.04 -1.21 -0.41
N ALA A 174 -3.36 -1.14 -0.23
CA ALA A 174 -4.32 -1.49 -1.27
C ALA A 174 -4.18 -0.60 -2.50
N ASP A 175 -4.06 0.72 -2.32
CA ASP A 175 -3.85 1.68 -3.41
C ASP A 175 -2.51 1.44 -4.12
N HIS A 176 -1.44 1.11 -3.37
CA HIS A 176 -0.13 0.81 -3.96
C HIS A 176 -0.18 -0.37 -4.93
N PHE A 177 -0.89 -1.44 -4.55
CA PHE A 177 -1.06 -2.64 -5.38
C PHE A 177 -2.30 -2.62 -6.28
N GLY A 178 -3.08 -1.54 -6.26
CA GLY A 178 -4.36 -1.43 -6.98
C GLY A 178 -5.38 -2.48 -6.51
N LEU A 179 -5.36 -2.83 -5.23
CA LEU A 179 -6.30 -3.76 -4.62
C LEU A 179 -7.55 -3.00 -4.12
N PRO A 180 -8.71 -3.67 -4.03
CA PRO A 180 -9.88 -3.04 -3.46
C PRO A 180 -9.68 -2.86 -1.94
N SER A 181 -9.80 -1.64 -1.47
CA SER A 181 -10.00 -1.37 -0.05
C SER A 181 -11.47 -1.56 0.28
N SER A 182 -11.90 -2.79 0.55
CA SER A 182 -13.25 -2.98 1.06
C SER A 182 -13.26 -2.73 2.57
N GLN A 183 -14.14 -1.86 3.02
CA GLN A 183 -14.30 -1.54 4.45
C GLN A 183 -14.52 -2.80 5.29
N SER A 184 -15.21 -3.80 4.72
CA SER A 184 -15.42 -5.09 5.38
C SER A 184 -14.13 -5.87 5.58
N PHE A 185 -13.21 -5.87 4.61
CA PHE A 185 -11.89 -6.50 4.74
C PHE A 185 -11.04 -5.78 5.77
N VAL A 186 -10.99 -4.45 5.72
CA VAL A 186 -10.26 -3.62 6.69
C VAL A 186 -10.76 -3.89 8.10
N ASN A 187 -12.07 -3.89 8.31
CA ASN A 187 -12.68 -4.16 9.62
C ASN A 187 -12.39 -5.59 10.13
N LEU A 188 -12.46 -6.59 9.23
CA LEU A 188 -12.11 -7.97 9.58
C LEU A 188 -10.63 -8.11 9.94
N PHE A 189 -9.74 -7.48 9.20
CA PHE A 189 -8.31 -7.49 9.46
C PHE A 189 -8.00 -6.86 10.82
N ILE A 190 -8.56 -5.68 11.11
CA ILE A 190 -8.38 -4.97 12.38
C ILE A 190 -8.91 -5.81 13.57
N ALA A 191 -10.01 -6.52 13.37
CA ALA A 191 -10.59 -7.35 14.41
C ALA A 191 -9.80 -8.64 14.69
N THR A 192 -9.09 -9.19 13.69
CA THR A 192 -8.46 -10.51 13.79
C THR A 192 -6.94 -10.44 13.91
N PHE A 193 -6.26 -9.67 13.08
CA PHE A 193 -4.81 -9.69 12.98
C PHE A 193 -4.09 -9.31 14.28
N PRO A 194 -4.46 -8.24 15.01
CA PRO A 194 -3.81 -7.90 16.27
C PRO A 194 -3.98 -8.98 17.35
N VAL A 195 -5.14 -9.64 17.39
CA VAL A 195 -5.43 -10.70 18.36
C VAL A 195 -4.59 -11.94 18.07
N VAL A 196 -4.47 -12.32 16.78
CA VAL A 196 -3.61 -13.44 16.36
C VAL A 196 -2.15 -13.14 16.71
N LEU A 197 -1.68 -11.92 16.41
CA LEU A 197 -0.33 -11.51 16.70
C LEU A 197 -0.02 -11.53 18.21
N ALA A 198 -0.93 -11.00 19.02
CA ALA A 198 -0.83 -11.04 20.48
C ALA A 198 -0.77 -12.47 21.03
N THR A 199 -1.57 -13.38 20.45
CA THR A 199 -1.59 -14.78 20.86
C THR A 199 -0.26 -15.48 20.54
N ILE A 200 0.28 -15.24 19.34
CA ILE A 200 1.59 -15.76 18.93
C ILE A 200 2.69 -15.27 19.87
N PHE A 201 2.75 -13.97 20.14
CA PHE A 201 3.77 -13.41 21.02
C PHE A 201 3.64 -13.92 22.46
N LYS A 202 2.40 -14.05 22.99
CA LYS A 202 2.17 -14.63 24.33
C LYS A 202 2.55 -16.09 24.42
N SER A 203 2.50 -16.85 23.32
CA SER A 203 2.91 -18.25 23.31
C SER A 203 4.44 -18.43 23.28
N TRP A 204 5.19 -17.36 23.00
CA TRP A 204 6.66 -17.37 22.96
C TRP A 204 7.30 -16.95 24.30
N ILE A 205 6.54 -16.44 25.23
CA ILE A 205 6.97 -16.10 26.61
C ILE A 205 6.79 -17.30 27.52
#